data_ea7626ba2bc8b4558c962d3a09184df8
#
_entry.id   ea7626ba2bc8b4558c962d3a09184df8
#
_cell.length_a   1.000
_cell.length_b   1.000
_cell.length_c   1.000
_cell.angle_alpha   90.00
_cell.angle_beta   90.00
_cell.angle_gamma   90.00
#
_symmetry.space_group_name_H-M   'P 1'
#
loop_
_entity.id
_entity.type
_entity.pdbx_description
1 polymer ?
#
loop_
_entity_poly.entity_id
_entity_poly.type
_entity_poly.pdbx_seq_one_letter_code
_entity_poly.pdbx_strand_id
1 'polypeptide(L)'
;MIKDSNSIVLKKSKSPFNAVLYSFIFPGSGQLYVESYWKAPLAAGAAGFFIYQILHNHSLYTQNADAYNQAIANGQSPLLPEIDLLKRKREFYNNNRDINGLYLLAVYGIAAVDAYVGAHLFDFDISDDLSMTILPHPINNGGVFSARITF
;
A
#
# COMPACT_ATOMS: atom_id res chain seq x y z
N MET A 1 32.89 35.94 -17.23
CA MET A 1 33.05 34.93 -16.16
C MET A 1 31.73 34.19 -16.08
N ILE A 2 31.54 33.18 -16.95
CA ILE A 2 30.30 32.39 -17.07
C ILE A 2 30.50 31.21 -16.12
N LYS A 3 29.70 31.19 -15.05
CA LYS A 3 29.71 30.13 -14.05
C LYS A 3 28.79 29.04 -14.56
N ASP A 4 29.36 28.05 -15.25
CA ASP A 4 28.67 26.83 -15.63
C ASP A 4 28.29 26.03 -14.38
N SER A 5 27.09 26.26 -13.88
CA SER A 5 26.48 25.45 -12.83
C SER A 5 25.77 24.25 -13.44
N ASN A 6 26.51 23.41 -14.16
CA ASN A 6 26.07 22.07 -14.49
C ASN A 6 26.29 21.17 -13.25
N SER A 7 25.49 21.38 -12.21
CA SER A 7 25.35 20.38 -11.17
C SER A 7 24.51 19.23 -11.76
N ILE A 8 25.21 18.22 -12.26
CA ILE A 8 24.59 16.93 -12.55
C ILE A 8 24.03 16.43 -11.22
N VAL A 9 22.72 16.62 -11.02
CA VAL A 9 22.01 16.01 -9.91
C VAL A 9 21.95 14.52 -10.22
N LEU A 10 22.90 13.76 -9.67
CA LEU A 10 22.90 12.31 -9.76
C LEU A 10 21.62 11.82 -9.04
N LYS A 11 20.57 11.53 -9.79
CA LYS A 11 19.37 10.91 -9.28
C LYS A 11 19.78 9.56 -8.68
N LYS A 12 19.64 9.41 -7.36
CA LYS A 12 20.08 8.22 -6.64
C LYS A 12 19.16 7.07 -7.04
N SER A 13 19.70 6.05 -7.70
CA SER A 13 18.98 4.80 -8.03
C SER A 13 18.33 4.20 -6.79
N LYS A 14 17.10 3.69 -6.93
CA LYS A 14 16.33 3.06 -5.85
C LYS A 14 16.54 1.55 -5.90
N SER A 15 16.96 0.98 -4.77
CA SER A 15 17.13 -0.47 -4.67
C SER A 15 15.77 -1.17 -4.56
N PRO A 16 15.42 -2.10 -5.50
CA PRO A 16 14.16 -2.86 -5.44
C PRO A 16 14.05 -3.71 -4.16
N PHE A 17 15.16 -4.26 -3.68
CA PHE A 17 15.20 -5.01 -2.44
C PHE A 17 14.80 -4.15 -1.22
N ASN A 18 15.34 -2.94 -1.13
CA ASN A 18 14.99 -2.03 -0.04
C ASN A 18 13.53 -1.57 -0.11
N ALA A 19 12.99 -1.37 -1.32
CA ALA A 19 11.59 -1.03 -1.50
C ALA A 19 10.64 -2.11 -0.95
N VAL A 20 10.95 -3.38 -1.25
CA VAL A 20 10.22 -4.54 -0.73
C VAL A 20 10.38 -4.64 0.79
N LEU A 21 11.60 -4.51 1.31
CA LEU A 21 11.86 -4.61 2.74
C LEU A 21 11.08 -3.55 3.54
N TYR A 22 11.06 -2.31 3.07
CA TYR A 22 10.24 -1.26 3.70
C TYR A 22 8.75 -1.60 3.66
N SER A 23 8.24 -2.15 2.56
CA SER A 23 6.82 -2.55 2.46
C SER A 23 6.43 -3.60 3.50
N PHE A 24 7.35 -4.47 3.93
CA PHE A 24 7.10 -5.45 5.00
C PHE A 24 7.12 -4.82 6.40
N ILE A 25 7.90 -3.77 6.63
CA ILE A 25 7.95 -3.10 7.95
C ILE A 25 6.64 -2.35 8.20
N PHE A 26 6.19 -1.59 7.19
CA PHE A 26 4.93 -0.84 7.27
C PHE A 26 4.27 -0.77 5.88
N PRO A 27 2.99 -1.15 5.76
CA PRO A 27 2.30 -1.10 4.47
C PRO A 27 2.22 0.34 3.97
N GLY A 28 2.75 0.57 2.77
CA GLY A 28 2.85 1.91 2.19
C GLY A 28 4.24 2.55 2.28
N SER A 29 5.15 2.08 3.14
CA SER A 29 6.48 2.67 3.26
C SER A 29 7.38 2.38 2.05
N GLY A 30 7.18 1.25 1.38
CA GLY A 30 7.83 0.97 0.09
C GLY A 30 7.40 1.95 -0.99
N GLN A 31 6.11 2.33 -1.05
CA GLN A 31 5.60 3.33 -1.98
C GLN A 31 6.16 4.73 -1.66
N LEU A 32 6.36 5.07 -0.39
CA LEU A 32 7.08 6.30 0.00
C LEU A 32 8.53 6.28 -0.47
N TYR A 33 9.20 5.14 -0.34
CA TYR A 33 10.59 4.99 -0.80
C TYR A 33 10.74 5.18 -2.31
N VAL A 34 9.79 4.69 -3.12
CA VAL A 34 9.78 4.86 -4.59
C VAL A 34 9.07 6.15 -5.04
N GLU A 35 8.77 7.06 -4.11
CA GLU A 35 8.16 8.37 -4.36
C GLU A 35 6.74 8.33 -4.93
N SER A 36 6.07 7.20 -4.81
CA SER A 36 4.65 7.02 -5.16
C SER A 36 3.73 7.44 -4.00
N TYR A 37 3.82 8.70 -3.58
CA TYR A 37 3.22 9.24 -2.36
C TYR A 37 1.69 9.05 -2.25
N TRP A 38 0.98 9.05 -3.36
CA TRP A 38 -0.48 8.90 -3.37
C TRP A 38 -0.94 7.46 -3.08
N LYS A 39 -0.09 6.45 -3.37
CA LYS A 39 -0.38 5.04 -3.10
C LYS A 39 -0.15 4.65 -1.65
N ALA A 40 0.76 5.33 -0.96
CA ALA A 40 1.11 5.03 0.42
C ALA A 40 -0.09 5.10 1.39
N PRO A 41 -0.94 6.16 1.38
CA PRO A 41 -2.11 6.22 2.25
C PRO A 41 -3.16 5.15 1.90
N LEU A 42 -3.27 4.72 0.64
CA LEU A 42 -4.18 3.64 0.25
C LEU A 42 -3.74 2.31 0.84
N ALA A 43 -2.46 1.96 0.73
CA ALA A 43 -1.91 0.73 1.29
C ALA A 43 -2.02 0.73 2.83
N ALA A 44 -1.66 1.83 3.49
CA ALA A 44 -1.77 1.97 4.93
C ALA A 44 -3.23 1.93 5.43
N GLY A 45 -4.15 2.57 4.71
CA GLY A 45 -5.58 2.56 5.02
C GLY A 45 -6.20 1.17 4.88
N ALA A 46 -5.88 0.45 3.80
CA ALA A 46 -6.35 -0.92 3.60
C ALA A 46 -5.83 -1.86 4.71
N ALA A 47 -4.53 -1.78 5.04
CA ALA A 47 -3.97 -2.59 6.12
C ALA A 47 -4.59 -2.24 7.47
N GLY A 48 -4.76 -0.95 7.79
CA GLY A 48 -5.40 -0.49 9.02
C GLY A 48 -6.84 -1.00 9.15
N PHE A 49 -7.59 -1.01 8.04
CA PHE A 49 -8.95 -1.57 8.02
C PHE A 49 -8.95 -3.06 8.36
N PHE A 50 -8.10 -3.88 7.73
CA PHE A 50 -8.06 -5.30 8.01
C PHE A 50 -7.53 -5.61 9.40
N ILE A 51 -6.56 -4.85 9.92
CA ILE A 51 -6.10 -4.97 11.31
C ILE A 51 -7.26 -4.69 12.27
N TYR A 52 -8.01 -3.62 12.05
CA TYR A 52 -9.20 -3.32 12.86
C TYR A 52 -10.23 -4.48 12.82
N GLN A 53 -10.51 -5.01 11.65
CA GLN A 53 -11.43 -6.15 11.49
C GLN A 53 -10.94 -7.41 12.21
N ILE A 54 -9.64 -7.69 12.18
CA ILE A 54 -9.04 -8.82 12.90
C ILE A 54 -9.24 -8.65 14.41
N LEU A 55 -8.90 -7.49 14.95
CA LEU A 55 -9.01 -7.20 16.39
C LEU A 55 -10.47 -7.22 16.85
N HIS A 56 -11.37 -6.63 16.06
CA HIS A 56 -12.80 -6.62 16.35
C HIS A 56 -13.40 -8.03 16.36
N ASN A 57 -13.15 -8.82 15.31
CA ASN A 57 -13.63 -10.19 15.24
C ASN A 57 -13.00 -11.09 16.31
N HIS A 58 -11.72 -10.85 16.67
CA HIS A 58 -11.08 -11.57 17.77
C HIS A 58 -11.75 -11.28 19.12
N SER A 59 -12.09 -10.02 19.40
CA SER A 59 -12.82 -9.66 20.61
C SER A 59 -14.19 -10.34 20.71
N LEU A 60 -14.95 -10.35 19.59
CA LEU A 60 -16.25 -11.02 19.53
C LEU A 60 -16.11 -12.54 19.62
N TYR A 61 -15.07 -13.11 19.03
CA TYR A 61 -14.76 -14.54 19.18
C TYR A 61 -14.53 -14.91 20.63
N THR A 62 -13.65 -14.17 21.34
CA THR A 62 -13.34 -14.47 22.75
C THR A 62 -14.56 -14.35 23.65
N GLN A 63 -15.36 -13.28 23.49
CA GLN A 63 -16.60 -13.10 24.25
C GLN A 63 -17.58 -14.27 24.08
N ASN A 64 -17.83 -14.72 22.85
CA ASN A 64 -18.72 -15.84 22.60
C ASN A 64 -18.12 -17.19 23.01
N ALA A 65 -16.78 -17.34 22.94
CA ALA A 65 -16.08 -18.54 23.42
C ALA A 65 -16.17 -18.66 24.94
N ASP A 66 -15.95 -17.55 25.65
CA ASP A 66 -16.02 -17.53 27.13
C ASP A 66 -17.45 -17.79 27.62
N ALA A 67 -18.45 -17.17 26.98
CA ALA A 67 -19.85 -17.40 27.28
C ALA A 67 -20.25 -18.88 27.05
N TYR A 68 -19.82 -19.46 25.93
CA TYR A 68 -20.04 -20.88 25.66
C TYR A 68 -19.38 -21.79 26.70
N ASN A 69 -18.11 -21.55 27.01
CA ASN A 69 -17.36 -22.35 27.98
C ASN A 69 -17.96 -22.27 29.39
N GLN A 70 -18.41 -21.08 29.82
CA GLN A 70 -19.11 -20.89 31.09
C GLN A 70 -20.45 -21.64 31.15
N ALA A 71 -21.23 -21.60 30.09
CA ALA A 71 -22.49 -22.30 29.98
C ALA A 71 -22.31 -23.83 30.13
N ILE A 72 -21.28 -24.37 29.45
CA ILE A 72 -20.96 -25.80 29.55
C ILE A 72 -20.45 -26.14 30.97
N ALA A 73 -19.59 -25.31 31.57
CA ALA A 73 -19.11 -25.51 32.93
C ALA A 73 -20.22 -25.49 33.97
N ASN A 74 -21.30 -24.73 33.74
CA ASN A 74 -22.50 -24.69 34.56
C ASN A 74 -23.45 -25.87 34.30
N GLY A 75 -23.06 -26.86 33.51
CA GLY A 75 -23.84 -28.07 33.23
C GLY A 75 -24.95 -27.89 32.19
N GLN A 76 -24.97 -26.79 31.46
CA GLN A 76 -25.96 -26.57 30.39
C GLN A 76 -25.68 -27.48 29.21
N SER A 77 -26.75 -28.05 28.61
CA SER A 77 -26.59 -28.92 27.45
C SER A 77 -26.15 -28.15 26.20
N PRO A 78 -25.12 -28.64 25.45
CA PRO A 78 -24.73 -28.07 24.17
C PRO A 78 -25.84 -28.05 23.10
N LEU A 79 -26.89 -28.83 23.31
CA LEU A 79 -28.05 -28.95 22.39
C LEU A 79 -29.10 -27.86 22.62
N LEU A 80 -28.98 -27.07 23.67
CA LEU A 80 -29.88 -25.95 23.87
C LEU A 80 -29.69 -24.91 22.76
N PRO A 81 -30.77 -24.38 22.16
CA PRO A 81 -30.64 -23.42 21.04
C PRO A 81 -29.80 -22.20 21.34
N GLU A 82 -29.80 -21.73 22.61
CA GLU A 82 -28.98 -20.60 23.07
C GLU A 82 -27.49 -20.93 23.06
N ILE A 83 -27.13 -22.14 23.48
CA ILE A 83 -25.74 -22.61 23.54
C ILE A 83 -25.21 -22.92 22.14
N ASP A 84 -26.03 -23.54 21.29
CA ASP A 84 -25.69 -23.74 19.87
C ASP A 84 -25.48 -22.40 19.14
N LEU A 85 -26.28 -21.37 19.46
CA LEU A 85 -26.09 -20.03 18.92
C LEU A 85 -24.74 -19.41 19.32
N LEU A 86 -24.31 -19.57 20.59
CA LEU A 86 -22.99 -19.10 21.04
C LEU A 86 -21.86 -19.80 20.29
N LYS A 87 -21.98 -21.12 20.10
CA LYS A 87 -21.03 -21.90 19.30
C LYS A 87 -20.90 -21.37 17.87
N ARG A 88 -22.05 -21.19 17.17
CA ARG A 88 -22.09 -20.66 15.79
C ARG A 88 -21.50 -19.26 15.68
N LYS A 89 -21.80 -18.37 16.63
CA LYS A 89 -21.22 -17.02 16.67
C LYS A 89 -19.70 -17.08 16.84
N ARG A 90 -19.21 -17.91 17.76
CA ARG A 90 -17.77 -18.12 17.96
C ARG A 90 -17.11 -18.59 16.68
N GLU A 91 -17.66 -19.59 15.98
CA GLU A 91 -17.13 -20.11 14.73
C GLU A 91 -17.18 -19.06 13.61
N PHE A 92 -18.25 -18.29 13.53
CA PHE A 92 -18.40 -17.20 12.55
C PHE A 92 -17.32 -16.12 12.74
N TYR A 93 -17.11 -15.64 13.97
CA TYR A 93 -16.11 -14.61 14.24
C TYR A 93 -14.67 -15.13 14.10
N ASN A 94 -14.43 -16.40 14.44
CA ASN A 94 -13.15 -17.05 14.18
C ASN A 94 -12.82 -17.06 12.68
N ASN A 95 -13.75 -17.52 11.87
CA ASN A 95 -13.58 -17.59 10.41
C ASN A 95 -13.40 -16.18 9.80
N ASN A 96 -14.19 -15.20 10.23
CA ASN A 96 -14.04 -13.83 9.76
C ASN A 96 -12.67 -13.23 10.14
N ARG A 97 -12.17 -13.47 11.36
CA ARG A 97 -10.83 -13.06 11.75
C ARG A 97 -9.77 -13.66 10.83
N ASP A 98 -9.86 -14.95 10.57
CA ASP A 98 -8.87 -15.67 9.76
C ASP A 98 -8.89 -15.21 8.29
N ILE A 99 -10.08 -15.00 7.72
CA ILE A 99 -10.25 -14.44 6.37
C ILE A 99 -9.68 -13.02 6.28
N ASN A 100 -9.95 -12.16 7.26
CA ASN A 100 -9.36 -10.81 7.28
C ASN A 100 -7.82 -10.86 7.41
N GLY A 101 -7.27 -11.86 8.10
CA GLY A 101 -5.84 -12.14 8.14
C GLY A 101 -5.27 -12.46 6.76
N LEU A 102 -5.97 -13.27 5.96
CA LEU A 102 -5.57 -13.56 4.57
C LEU A 102 -5.64 -12.32 3.68
N TYR A 103 -6.67 -11.48 3.84
CA TYR A 103 -6.76 -10.21 3.10
C TYR A 103 -5.65 -9.24 3.48
N LEU A 104 -5.28 -9.17 4.76
CA LEU A 104 -4.14 -8.37 5.20
C LEU A 104 -2.83 -8.86 4.54
N LEU A 105 -2.61 -10.17 4.51
CA LEU A 105 -1.46 -10.76 3.82
C LEU A 105 -1.44 -10.40 2.33
N ALA A 106 -2.59 -10.44 1.66
CA ALA A 106 -2.73 -10.04 0.25
C ALA A 106 -2.38 -8.56 0.05
N VAL A 107 -2.83 -7.66 0.94
CA VAL A 107 -2.46 -6.23 0.89
C VAL A 107 -0.96 -6.04 0.99
N TYR A 108 -0.28 -6.73 1.91
CA TYR A 108 1.18 -6.69 2.02
C TYR A 108 1.88 -7.21 0.76
N GLY A 109 1.38 -8.32 0.20
CA GLY A 109 1.92 -8.91 -1.03
C GLY A 109 1.81 -7.94 -2.22
N ILE A 110 0.63 -7.34 -2.41
CA ILE A 110 0.40 -6.37 -3.49
C ILE A 110 1.27 -5.12 -3.29
N ALA A 111 1.36 -4.60 -2.06
CA ALA A 111 2.19 -3.45 -1.74
C ALA A 111 3.69 -3.72 -2.00
N ALA A 112 4.18 -4.91 -1.67
CA ALA A 112 5.56 -5.31 -1.92
C ALA A 112 5.87 -5.42 -3.42
N VAL A 113 4.98 -6.03 -4.20
CA VAL A 113 5.11 -6.15 -5.67
C VAL A 113 5.08 -4.76 -6.32
N ASP A 114 4.14 -3.90 -5.93
CA ASP A 114 4.05 -2.53 -6.47
C ASP A 114 5.31 -1.71 -6.16
N ALA A 115 5.83 -1.80 -4.93
CA ALA A 115 7.08 -1.14 -4.54
C ALA A 115 8.29 -1.68 -5.30
N TYR A 116 8.36 -3.00 -5.53
CA TYR A 116 9.40 -3.64 -6.32
C TYR A 116 9.41 -3.13 -7.77
N VAL A 117 8.25 -3.13 -8.42
CA VAL A 117 8.08 -2.63 -9.78
C VAL A 117 8.40 -1.14 -9.85
N GLY A 118 7.90 -0.34 -8.90
CA GLY A 118 8.16 1.09 -8.82
C GLY A 118 9.64 1.41 -8.67
N ALA A 119 10.40 0.60 -7.91
CA ALA A 119 11.85 0.79 -7.77
C ALA A 119 12.61 0.45 -9.05
N HIS A 120 12.20 -0.57 -9.80
CA HIS A 120 12.78 -0.89 -11.10
C HIS A 120 12.49 0.17 -12.16
N LEU A 121 11.27 0.73 -12.15
CA LEU A 121 10.87 1.75 -13.11
C LEU A 121 11.40 3.14 -12.74
N PHE A 122 11.90 3.32 -11.51
CA PHE A 122 12.38 4.61 -11.04
C PHE A 122 13.55 5.18 -11.86
N ASP A 123 14.40 4.29 -12.38
CA ASP A 123 15.56 4.64 -13.20
C ASP A 123 15.18 4.83 -14.69
N PHE A 124 13.98 4.40 -15.11
CA PHE A 124 13.42 4.59 -16.45
C PHE A 124 12.60 5.88 -16.54
N ASP A 125 13.14 6.99 -16.05
CA ASP A 125 12.49 8.30 -16.21
C ASP A 125 12.76 8.84 -17.61
N ILE A 126 11.77 8.71 -18.50
CA ILE A 126 11.82 9.16 -19.91
C ILE A 126 11.78 10.71 -19.98
N SER A 127 11.57 11.39 -18.85
CA SER A 127 11.42 12.85 -18.81
C SER A 127 12.70 13.62 -19.08
N ASP A 128 13.86 13.01 -18.88
CA ASP A 128 15.15 13.68 -19.06
C ASP A 128 15.63 13.73 -20.52
N ASP A 129 15.08 12.87 -21.41
CA ASP A 129 15.46 12.80 -22.82
C ASP A 129 14.54 13.61 -23.76
N LEU A 130 13.40 14.11 -23.26
CA LEU A 130 12.45 14.89 -24.04
C LEU A 130 12.49 16.36 -23.60
N SER A 131 13.36 17.16 -24.23
CA SER A 131 13.33 18.61 -24.05
C SER A 131 12.61 19.31 -25.20
N MET A 132 11.51 19.98 -24.87
CA MET A 132 10.79 20.84 -25.79
C MET A 132 11.15 22.30 -25.48
N THR A 133 11.89 22.94 -26.39
CA THR A 133 12.24 24.36 -26.28
C THR A 133 11.43 25.17 -27.30
N ILE A 134 10.59 26.08 -26.82
CA ILE A 134 9.87 27.04 -27.65
C ILE A 134 10.65 28.35 -27.63
N LEU A 135 11.25 28.71 -28.76
CA LEU A 135 12.00 29.95 -28.89
C LEU A 135 11.20 30.93 -29.76
N PRO A 136 10.88 32.14 -29.28
CA PRO A 136 10.38 33.20 -30.12
C PRO A 136 11.51 33.72 -31.03
N HIS A 137 11.30 33.65 -32.34
CA HIS A 137 12.25 34.19 -33.30
C HIS A 137 11.70 35.52 -33.86
N PRO A 138 12.31 36.65 -33.59
CA PRO A 138 11.85 37.92 -34.12
C PRO A 138 12.20 38.01 -35.62
N ILE A 139 11.20 38.16 -36.48
CA ILE A 139 11.36 38.45 -37.90
C ILE A 139 10.79 39.86 -38.12
N ASN A 140 11.37 40.62 -39.06
CA ASN A 140 11.17 42.04 -39.26
C ASN A 140 9.72 42.49 -39.58
N ASN A 141 8.72 41.61 -39.59
CA ASN A 141 7.29 41.97 -39.68
C ASN A 141 6.35 40.90 -39.12
N GLY A 142 6.79 40.08 -38.18
CA GLY A 142 5.97 39.05 -37.53
C GLY A 142 6.80 38.19 -36.56
N GLY A 143 6.16 37.52 -35.62
CA GLY A 143 6.79 36.56 -34.73
C GLY A 143 6.55 35.13 -35.21
N VAL A 144 7.59 34.32 -35.32
CA VAL A 144 7.49 32.88 -35.58
C VAL A 144 7.91 32.15 -34.32
N PHE A 145 7.10 31.19 -33.87
CA PHE A 145 7.45 30.27 -32.79
C PHE A 145 8.06 29.01 -33.41
N SER A 146 9.30 28.70 -33.04
CA SER A 146 9.92 27.43 -33.40
C SER A 146 9.92 26.48 -32.20
N ALA A 147 9.39 25.26 -32.36
CA ALA A 147 9.46 24.19 -31.41
C ALA A 147 10.58 23.22 -31.85
N ARG A 148 11.58 23.02 -31.01
CA ARG A 148 12.62 21.99 -31.21
C ARG A 148 12.36 20.87 -30.23
N ILE A 149 12.16 19.66 -30.71
CA ILE A 149 12.07 18.44 -29.96
C ILE A 149 13.39 17.71 -30.16
N THR A 150 14.11 17.43 -29.06
CA THR A 150 15.35 16.64 -29.09
C THR A 150 15.05 15.29 -28.43
N PHE A 151 15.37 14.21 -29.15
CA PHE A 151 15.24 12.82 -28.67
C PHE A 151 16.57 12.33 -28.16
#